data_c8321cb54c0671dfe72bb7527ff0ee49
#
_entry.id   c8321cb54c0671dfe72bb7527ff0ee49
#
_cell.length_a   1.000
_cell.length_b   1.000
_cell.length_c   1.000
_cell.angle_alpha   90.00
_cell.angle_beta   90.00
_cell.angle_gamma   90.00
#
_symmetry.space_group_name_H-M   'P 1'
#
loop_
_entity.id
_entity.type
_entity.pdbx_description
1 polymer ?
#
loop_
_entity_poly.entity_id
_entity_poly.type
_entity_poly.pdbx_seq_one_letter_code
_entity_poly.pdbx_strand_id
1 'polypeptide(L)'
;NRIRNELLLAAYLFEYPSAAWWESVPACAAAVSEVERPQSRAVFEEFFDYIQESSQGEFEDAYVRAFDFSQNTNLYLTTHNRTDFGKQSEELLRYKQLFLDNGFDLHNELPDYLPALLELASAVSESQALHILTEVQPKLELLRDRLIEAKLPYAFLLDVVLTEAAGLSGRTA
;
A
#
# COMPACT_ATOMS: atom_id res chain seq x y z
N ASN A 1 -6.89 14.93 -8.21
CA ASN A 1 -6.86 13.67 -8.94
C ASN A 1 -7.29 12.53 -8.03
N ARG A 2 -8.43 11.94 -8.35
CA ARG A 2 -9.13 10.96 -7.51
C ARG A 2 -8.26 9.76 -7.11
N ILE A 3 -7.60 9.16 -8.09
CA ILE A 3 -6.85 7.93 -7.87
C ILE A 3 -5.60 8.16 -7.02
N ARG A 4 -5.01 9.34 -7.12
CA ARG A 4 -3.84 9.68 -6.32
C ARG A 4 -4.17 9.74 -4.84
N ASN A 5 -5.34 10.31 -4.49
CA ASN A 5 -5.77 10.40 -3.10
C ASN A 5 -6.00 9.02 -2.48
N GLU A 6 -6.62 8.10 -3.22
CA GLU A 6 -6.87 6.76 -2.73
C GLU A 6 -5.58 5.98 -2.52
N LEU A 7 -4.63 6.08 -3.45
CA LEU A 7 -3.32 5.43 -3.30
C LEU A 7 -2.50 6.05 -2.17
N LEU A 8 -2.55 7.37 -2.00
CA LEU A 8 -1.87 8.04 -0.91
C LEU A 8 -2.43 7.65 0.45
N LEU A 9 -3.76 7.56 0.58
CA LEU A 9 -4.38 7.11 1.82
C LEU A 9 -4.00 5.67 2.14
N ALA A 10 -4.00 4.80 1.13
CA ALA A 10 -3.58 3.42 1.34
C ALA A 10 -2.11 3.36 1.77
N ALA A 11 -1.23 4.11 1.11
CA ALA A 11 0.18 4.18 1.48
C ALA A 11 0.35 4.62 2.94
N TYR A 12 -0.35 5.68 3.33
CA TYR A 12 -0.33 6.20 4.69
C TYR A 12 -0.73 5.13 5.72
N LEU A 13 -1.80 4.39 5.42
CA LEU A 13 -2.33 3.40 6.36
C LEU A 13 -1.45 2.15 6.45
N PHE A 14 -0.58 1.90 5.48
CA PHE A 14 0.41 0.83 5.56
C PHE A 14 1.72 1.25 6.22
N GLU A 15 1.92 2.54 6.49
CA GLU A 15 3.14 3.01 7.14
C GLU A 15 3.12 2.74 8.65
N TYR A 16 4.32 2.64 9.23
CA TYR A 16 4.46 2.49 10.68
C TYR A 16 3.85 3.72 11.39
N PRO A 17 3.03 3.51 12.42
CA PRO A 17 2.38 4.62 13.13
C PRO A 17 3.34 5.34 14.09
N SER A 18 4.24 6.13 13.53
CA SER A 18 5.15 7.00 14.27
C SER A 18 4.41 8.18 14.90
N ALA A 19 5.11 9.00 15.68
CA ALA A 19 4.52 10.22 16.25
C ALA A 19 3.96 11.14 15.15
N ALA A 20 4.74 11.33 14.08
CA ALA A 20 4.30 12.15 12.93
C ALA A 20 3.07 11.55 12.24
N TRP A 21 3.02 10.23 12.14
CA TRP A 21 1.86 9.53 11.58
C TRP A 21 0.59 9.82 12.38
N TRP A 22 0.68 9.73 13.72
CA TRP A 22 -0.47 10.01 14.59
C TRP A 22 -0.93 11.47 14.48
N GLU A 23 0.00 12.40 14.33
CA GLU A 23 -0.33 13.81 14.13
C GLU A 23 -1.12 14.04 12.85
N SER A 24 -0.90 13.21 11.84
CA SER A 24 -1.56 13.33 10.53
C SER A 24 -2.93 12.65 10.46
N VAL A 25 -3.30 11.85 11.47
CA VAL A 25 -4.57 11.10 11.46
C VAL A 25 -5.79 12.01 11.21
N PRO A 26 -5.95 13.15 11.91
CA PRO A 26 -7.14 13.98 11.66
C PRO A 26 -7.23 14.49 10.22
N ALA A 27 -6.12 14.92 9.64
CA ALA A 27 -6.12 15.43 8.26
C ALA A 27 -6.41 14.31 7.25
N CYS A 28 -5.82 13.13 7.47
CA CYS A 28 -6.06 11.99 6.59
C CYS A 28 -7.49 11.47 6.69
N ALA A 29 -8.04 11.42 7.91
CA ALA A 29 -9.43 11.03 8.11
C ALA A 29 -10.39 12.01 7.42
N ALA A 30 -10.09 13.31 7.47
CA ALA A 30 -10.91 14.32 6.79
C ALA A 30 -10.87 14.15 5.27
N ALA A 31 -9.72 13.74 4.72
CA ALA A 31 -9.57 13.52 3.28
C ALA A 31 -10.41 12.35 2.75
N VAL A 32 -10.85 11.45 3.62
CA VAL A 32 -11.68 10.29 3.21
C VAL A 32 -12.98 10.73 2.56
N SER A 33 -13.54 11.87 2.99
CA SER A 33 -14.80 12.39 2.42
C SER A 33 -14.65 12.74 0.94
N GLU A 34 -13.44 12.95 0.45
CA GLU A 34 -13.15 13.27 -0.95
C GLU A 34 -13.00 12.03 -1.83
N VAL A 35 -12.97 10.84 -1.24
CA VAL A 35 -12.90 9.59 -2.00
C VAL A 35 -14.23 9.38 -2.72
N GLU A 36 -14.17 9.31 -4.04
CA GLU A 36 -15.39 9.26 -4.85
C GLU A 36 -16.06 7.89 -4.91
N ARG A 37 -15.24 6.81 -4.98
CA ARG A 37 -15.78 5.46 -5.08
C ARG A 37 -16.35 5.05 -3.72
N PRO A 38 -17.69 4.78 -3.63
CA PRO A 38 -18.31 4.50 -2.33
C PRO A 38 -17.72 3.31 -1.60
N GLN A 39 -17.35 2.24 -2.31
CA GLN A 39 -16.76 1.06 -1.66
C GLN A 39 -15.40 1.37 -1.04
N SER A 40 -14.56 2.11 -1.75
CA SER A 40 -13.25 2.53 -1.24
C SER A 40 -13.40 3.46 -0.06
N ARG A 41 -14.32 4.43 -0.17
CA ARG A 41 -14.60 5.36 0.93
C ARG A 41 -15.04 4.61 2.19
N ALA A 42 -15.92 3.62 2.04
CA ALA A 42 -16.41 2.84 3.19
C ALA A 42 -15.25 2.10 3.88
N VAL A 43 -14.32 1.52 3.11
CA VAL A 43 -13.15 0.84 3.67
C VAL A 43 -12.30 1.81 4.50
N PHE A 44 -12.02 2.99 3.95
CA PHE A 44 -11.23 3.99 4.67
C PHE A 44 -11.95 4.49 5.92
N GLU A 45 -13.26 4.74 5.83
CA GLU A 45 -14.05 5.17 6.99
C GLU A 45 -13.97 4.15 8.12
N GLU A 46 -14.18 2.87 7.81
CA GLU A 46 -14.09 1.80 8.80
C GLU A 46 -12.68 1.68 9.39
N PHE A 47 -11.67 1.85 8.55
CA PHE A 47 -10.29 1.75 9.02
C PHE A 47 -9.94 2.91 9.97
N PHE A 48 -10.36 4.13 9.67
CA PHE A 48 -10.13 5.26 10.57
C PHE A 48 -10.94 5.14 11.85
N ASP A 49 -12.15 4.57 11.81
CA ASP A 49 -12.91 4.25 13.01
C ASP A 49 -12.13 3.26 13.89
N TYR A 50 -11.56 2.24 13.30
CA TYR A 50 -10.71 1.27 14.01
C TYR A 50 -9.53 1.97 14.68
N ILE A 51 -8.85 2.88 13.98
CA ILE A 51 -7.73 3.64 14.54
C ILE A 51 -8.19 4.46 15.75
N GLN A 52 -9.32 5.15 15.62
CA GLN A 52 -9.84 6.04 16.67
C GLN A 52 -10.37 5.26 17.88
N GLU A 53 -10.88 4.07 17.68
CA GLU A 53 -11.39 3.21 18.74
C GLU A 53 -10.28 2.45 19.48
N SER A 54 -9.11 2.36 18.90
CA SER A 54 -7.95 1.67 19.50
C SER A 54 -7.11 2.63 20.32
N SER A 55 -6.50 2.16 21.38
CA SER A 55 -5.43 2.93 22.02
C SER A 55 -4.22 2.95 21.10
N GLN A 56 -3.38 3.99 21.20
CA GLN A 56 -2.18 4.10 20.37
C GLN A 56 -1.27 2.88 20.55
N GLY A 57 -1.05 2.47 21.82
CA GLY A 57 -0.20 1.32 22.10
C GLY A 57 -0.73 0.02 21.49
N GLU A 58 -2.02 -0.21 21.60
CA GLU A 58 -2.65 -1.42 21.01
C GLU A 58 -2.54 -1.42 19.49
N PHE A 59 -2.77 -0.26 18.87
CA PHE A 59 -2.68 -0.13 17.42
C PHE A 59 -1.24 -0.36 16.94
N GLU A 60 -0.27 0.27 17.60
CA GLU A 60 1.15 0.09 17.27
C GLU A 60 1.59 -1.37 17.42
N ASP A 61 1.19 -2.02 18.50
CA ASP A 61 1.52 -3.43 18.74
C ASP A 61 0.91 -4.33 17.67
N ALA A 62 -0.33 -4.06 17.27
CA ALA A 62 -1.00 -4.82 16.21
C ALA A 62 -0.27 -4.64 14.88
N TYR A 63 0.16 -3.41 14.56
CA TYR A 63 0.92 -3.14 13.35
C TYR A 63 2.23 -3.92 13.32
N VAL A 64 2.98 -3.85 14.41
CA VAL A 64 4.28 -4.54 14.51
C VAL A 64 4.11 -6.06 14.38
N ARG A 65 3.12 -6.63 15.04
CA ARG A 65 2.84 -8.05 14.91
C ARG A 65 2.46 -8.45 13.47
N ALA A 66 1.69 -7.60 12.79
CA ALA A 66 1.25 -7.88 11.44
C ALA A 66 2.40 -7.84 10.43
N PHE A 67 3.30 -6.87 10.55
CA PHE A 67 4.25 -6.55 9.47
C PHE A 67 5.71 -6.76 9.83
N ASP A 68 6.12 -6.53 11.08
CA ASP A 68 7.53 -6.60 11.44
C ASP A 68 7.94 -7.99 11.94
N PHE A 69 7.04 -8.70 12.62
CA PHE A 69 7.32 -10.01 13.16
C PHE A 69 6.72 -11.17 12.37
N SER A 70 6.07 -10.89 11.25
CA SER A 70 5.47 -11.92 10.40
C SER A 70 6.19 -12.00 9.06
N GLN A 71 6.76 -13.17 8.77
CA GLN A 71 7.35 -13.41 7.45
C GLN A 71 6.28 -13.57 6.36
N ASN A 72 5.05 -13.89 6.76
CA ASN A 72 3.96 -14.14 5.81
C ASN A 72 3.24 -12.88 5.37
N THR A 73 3.28 -11.81 6.16
CA THR A 73 2.51 -10.60 5.88
C THR A 73 3.36 -9.33 5.87
N ASN A 74 4.69 -9.43 5.81
CA ASN A 74 5.53 -8.24 5.75
C ASN A 74 5.29 -7.44 4.46
N LEU A 75 5.71 -6.17 4.47
CA LEU A 75 5.41 -5.23 3.39
C LEU A 75 6.49 -5.16 2.30
N TYR A 76 7.46 -6.06 2.32
CA TYR A 76 8.51 -6.16 1.29
C TYR A 76 8.11 -7.24 0.29
N LEU A 77 7.56 -6.83 -0.84
CA LEU A 77 6.80 -7.70 -1.73
C LEU A 77 7.59 -8.86 -2.32
N THR A 78 8.89 -8.68 -2.59
CA THR A 78 9.69 -9.74 -3.21
C THR A 78 9.99 -10.90 -2.26
N THR A 79 9.79 -10.71 -0.96
CA THR A 79 10.08 -11.77 0.03
C THR A 79 9.01 -12.86 0.06
N HIS A 80 7.82 -12.58 -0.46
CA HIS A 80 6.67 -13.48 -0.34
C HIS A 80 6.73 -14.69 -1.25
N ASN A 81 7.41 -14.59 -2.38
CA ASN A 81 7.50 -15.70 -3.33
C ASN A 81 8.51 -16.77 -2.90
N ARG A 82 9.31 -16.52 -1.88
CA ARG A 82 10.36 -17.43 -1.39
C ARG A 82 11.27 -17.91 -2.55
N THR A 83 11.51 -17.04 -3.52
CA THR A 83 12.40 -17.30 -4.63
C THR A 83 13.85 -17.28 -4.16
N ASP A 84 14.73 -17.85 -4.94
CA ASP A 84 16.16 -17.76 -4.64
C ASP A 84 16.65 -16.30 -4.70
N PHE A 85 17.85 -16.06 -4.13
CA PHE A 85 18.40 -14.70 -4.06
C PHE A 85 18.64 -14.08 -5.42
N GLY A 86 18.97 -14.88 -6.44
CA GLY A 86 19.17 -14.38 -7.80
C GLY A 86 17.88 -13.79 -8.37
N LYS A 87 16.77 -14.50 -8.25
CA LYS A 87 15.48 -14.03 -8.72
C LYS A 87 15.00 -12.83 -7.93
N GLN A 88 15.18 -12.84 -6.61
CA GLN A 88 14.82 -11.70 -5.77
C GLN A 88 15.60 -10.45 -6.17
N SER A 89 16.89 -10.60 -6.42
CA SER A 89 17.74 -9.48 -6.86
C SER A 89 17.28 -8.90 -8.19
N GLU A 90 16.89 -9.77 -9.14
CA GLU A 90 16.35 -9.32 -10.42
C GLU A 90 15.06 -8.55 -10.26
N GLU A 91 14.15 -9.02 -9.40
CA GLU A 91 12.91 -8.32 -9.12
C GLU A 91 13.16 -6.97 -8.45
N LEU A 92 14.07 -6.91 -7.49
CA LEU A 92 14.43 -5.66 -6.82
C LEU A 92 14.99 -4.64 -7.81
N LEU A 93 15.81 -5.09 -8.77
CA LEU A 93 16.33 -4.20 -9.81
C LEU A 93 15.20 -3.66 -10.71
N ARG A 94 14.24 -4.50 -11.08
CA ARG A 94 13.10 -4.05 -11.87
C ARG A 94 12.27 -3.02 -11.11
N TYR A 95 12.02 -3.23 -9.83
CA TYR A 95 11.28 -2.28 -9.01
C TYR A 95 12.05 -0.98 -8.83
N LYS A 96 13.37 -1.05 -8.60
CA LYS A 96 14.21 0.15 -8.52
C LYS A 96 14.11 0.96 -9.82
N GLN A 97 14.05 0.29 -10.96
CA GLN A 97 13.95 0.96 -12.25
C GLN A 97 12.63 1.72 -12.39
N LEU A 98 11.53 1.24 -11.79
CA LEU A 98 10.26 1.97 -11.78
C LEU A 98 10.42 3.35 -11.13
N PHE A 99 11.15 3.44 -10.03
CA PHE A 99 11.43 4.72 -9.37
C PHE A 99 12.33 5.60 -10.23
N LEU A 100 13.41 5.05 -10.74
CA LEU A 100 14.39 5.81 -11.53
C LEU A 100 13.77 6.34 -12.84
N ASP A 101 12.97 5.53 -13.52
CA ASP A 101 12.30 5.94 -14.77
C ASP A 101 11.36 7.12 -14.56
N ASN A 102 10.86 7.30 -13.34
CA ASN A 102 9.95 8.38 -13.00
C ASN A 102 10.62 9.51 -12.22
N GLY A 103 11.95 9.52 -12.15
CA GLY A 103 12.72 10.60 -11.54
C GLY A 103 12.73 10.59 -10.02
N PHE A 104 12.43 9.46 -9.40
CA PHE A 104 12.42 9.33 -7.93
C PHE A 104 13.64 8.55 -7.45
N ASP A 105 14.21 8.99 -6.35
CA ASP A 105 15.32 8.32 -5.70
C ASP A 105 14.86 7.75 -4.36
N LEU A 106 15.20 6.49 -4.12
CA LEU A 106 14.93 5.80 -2.86
C LEU A 106 16.11 6.02 -1.92
N HIS A 107 15.97 6.89 -0.93
CA HIS A 107 17.09 7.23 -0.07
C HIS A 107 17.54 6.07 0.82
N ASN A 108 16.68 5.52 1.64
CA ASN A 108 17.05 4.46 2.58
C ASN A 108 16.06 3.30 2.60
N GLU A 109 15.19 3.22 1.59
CA GLU A 109 14.16 2.20 1.54
C GLU A 109 14.39 1.26 0.37
N LEU A 110 13.99 0.00 0.54
CA LEU A 110 14.04 -0.97 -0.56
C LEU A 110 12.90 -0.70 -1.56
N PRO A 111 13.12 -0.95 -2.86
CA PRO A 111 12.13 -0.62 -3.88
C PRO A 111 10.89 -1.51 -3.88
N ASP A 112 10.88 -2.59 -3.13
CA ASP A 112 9.72 -3.47 -3.00
C ASP A 112 8.87 -3.19 -1.77
N TYR A 113 9.17 -2.11 -1.03
CA TYR A 113 8.39 -1.70 0.12
C TYR A 113 7.05 -1.13 -0.34
N LEU A 114 5.95 -1.74 0.11
CA LEU A 114 4.62 -1.41 -0.40
C LEU A 114 4.24 0.06 -0.27
N PRO A 115 4.39 0.74 0.89
CA PRO A 115 4.05 2.15 0.96
C PRO A 115 4.81 3.01 -0.04
N ALA A 116 6.09 2.74 -0.28
CA ALA A 116 6.88 3.49 -1.25
C ALA A 116 6.35 3.30 -2.69
N LEU A 117 5.98 2.08 -3.05
CA LEU A 117 5.40 1.80 -4.37
C LEU A 117 4.05 2.49 -4.56
N LEU A 118 3.21 2.53 -3.52
CA LEU A 118 1.92 3.21 -3.59
C LEU A 118 2.09 4.73 -3.71
N GLU A 119 3.05 5.31 -2.98
CA GLU A 119 3.37 6.72 -3.11
C GLU A 119 3.87 7.05 -4.53
N LEU A 120 4.74 6.19 -5.07
CA LEU A 120 5.22 6.37 -6.44
C LEU A 120 4.05 6.36 -7.42
N ALA A 121 3.18 5.36 -7.33
CA ALA A 121 2.02 5.26 -8.21
C ALA A 121 1.09 6.47 -8.08
N SER A 122 1.00 7.06 -6.89
CA SER A 122 0.17 8.26 -6.67
C SER A 122 0.77 9.51 -7.30
N ALA A 123 2.07 9.55 -7.53
CA ALA A 123 2.80 10.75 -7.95
C ALA A 123 3.04 10.83 -9.45
N VAL A 124 2.76 9.78 -10.20
CA VAL A 124 3.03 9.71 -11.65
C VAL A 124 1.73 9.81 -12.45
N SER A 125 1.84 9.80 -13.78
CA SER A 125 0.65 9.82 -14.66
C SER A 125 -0.20 8.56 -14.45
N GLU A 126 -1.46 8.60 -14.86
CA GLU A 126 -2.34 7.43 -14.79
C GLU A 126 -1.78 6.25 -15.59
N SER A 127 -1.18 6.50 -16.73
CA SER A 127 -0.55 5.46 -17.56
C SER A 127 0.61 4.80 -16.81
N GLN A 128 1.48 5.59 -16.17
CA GLN A 128 2.59 5.05 -15.39
C GLN A 128 2.11 4.37 -14.11
N ALA A 129 1.10 4.92 -13.45
CA ALA A 129 0.50 4.28 -12.28
C ALA A 129 -0.04 2.90 -12.62
N LEU A 130 -0.73 2.78 -13.76
CA LEU A 130 -1.23 1.48 -14.23
C LEU A 130 -0.08 0.51 -14.49
N HIS A 131 0.99 0.98 -15.12
CA HIS A 131 2.17 0.14 -15.38
C HIS A 131 2.77 -0.39 -14.07
N ILE A 132 2.95 0.49 -13.08
CA ILE A 132 3.49 0.11 -11.77
C ILE A 132 2.58 -0.91 -11.08
N LEU A 133 1.28 -0.62 -11.00
CA LEU A 133 0.32 -1.48 -10.32
C LEU A 133 0.17 -2.83 -11.01
N THR A 134 0.24 -2.86 -12.34
CA THR A 134 0.21 -4.11 -13.11
C THR A 134 1.43 -4.96 -12.83
N GLU A 135 2.61 -4.33 -12.76
CA GLU A 135 3.87 -5.03 -12.48
C GLU A 135 3.84 -5.72 -11.12
N VAL A 136 3.26 -5.07 -10.10
CA VAL A 136 3.24 -5.60 -8.73
C VAL A 136 1.96 -6.37 -8.39
N GLN A 137 0.98 -6.42 -9.29
CA GLN A 137 -0.33 -6.99 -9.01
C GLN A 137 -0.28 -8.42 -8.45
N PRO A 138 0.50 -9.36 -9.01
CA PRO A 138 0.53 -10.72 -8.44
C PRO A 138 1.03 -10.75 -6.99
N LYS A 139 1.96 -9.85 -6.65
CA LYS A 139 2.46 -9.72 -5.28
C LYS A 139 1.40 -9.15 -4.35
N LEU A 140 0.64 -8.17 -4.83
CA LEU A 140 -0.45 -7.57 -4.06
C LEU A 140 -1.54 -8.59 -3.77
N GLU A 141 -1.89 -9.40 -4.75
CA GLU A 141 -2.89 -10.45 -4.59
C GLU A 141 -2.44 -11.51 -3.59
N LEU A 142 -1.18 -11.93 -3.65
CA LEU A 142 -0.61 -12.88 -2.72
C LEU A 142 -0.62 -12.33 -1.28
N LEU A 143 -0.18 -11.09 -1.10
CA LEU A 143 -0.19 -10.45 0.22
C LEU A 143 -1.61 -10.31 0.74
N ARG A 144 -2.55 -9.92 -0.12
CA ARG A 144 -3.96 -9.83 0.24
C ARG A 144 -4.49 -11.16 0.79
N ASP A 145 -4.22 -12.25 0.08
CA ASP A 145 -4.67 -13.58 0.51
C ASP A 145 -4.09 -13.94 1.88
N ARG A 146 -2.82 -13.62 2.12
CA ARG A 146 -2.17 -13.88 3.40
C ARG A 146 -2.73 -13.02 4.53
N LEU A 147 -3.06 -11.77 4.24
CA LEU A 147 -3.69 -10.89 5.22
C LEU A 147 -5.09 -11.38 5.59
N ILE A 148 -5.84 -11.91 4.61
CA ILE A 148 -7.15 -12.52 4.86
C ILE A 148 -7.02 -13.74 5.75
N GLU A 149 -6.07 -14.63 5.45
CA GLU A 149 -5.81 -15.81 6.28
C GLU A 149 -5.47 -15.45 7.71
N ALA A 150 -4.69 -14.37 7.88
CA ALA A 150 -4.29 -13.88 9.20
C ALA A 150 -5.39 -13.06 9.89
N LYS A 151 -6.54 -12.85 9.22
CA LYS A 151 -7.68 -12.07 9.72
C LYS A 151 -7.30 -10.63 10.06
N LEU A 152 -6.46 -10.03 9.23
CA LEU A 152 -6.00 -8.65 9.40
C LEU A 152 -6.81 -7.71 8.52
N PRO A 153 -7.31 -6.60 9.08
CA PRO A 153 -8.14 -5.65 8.31
C PRO A 153 -7.39 -4.96 7.18
N TYR A 154 -6.07 -5.01 7.19
CA TYR A 154 -5.23 -4.45 6.13
C TYR A 154 -5.52 -5.06 4.76
N ALA A 155 -6.12 -6.26 4.71
CA ALA A 155 -6.54 -6.89 3.44
C ALA A 155 -7.49 -5.99 2.65
N PHE A 156 -8.38 -5.29 3.34
CA PHE A 156 -9.35 -4.40 2.68
C PHE A 156 -8.67 -3.19 2.02
N LEU A 157 -7.55 -2.74 2.56
CA LEU A 157 -6.77 -1.66 1.94
C LEU A 157 -6.20 -2.11 0.59
N LEU A 158 -5.74 -3.36 0.51
CA LEU A 158 -5.27 -3.91 -0.77
C LEU A 158 -6.42 -4.08 -1.76
N ASP A 159 -7.62 -4.41 -1.30
CA ASP A 159 -8.80 -4.44 -2.17
C ASP A 159 -9.04 -3.08 -2.80
N VAL A 160 -8.87 -1.99 -2.05
CA VAL A 160 -8.99 -0.63 -2.59
C VAL A 160 -7.94 -0.41 -3.69
N VAL A 161 -6.69 -0.77 -3.44
CA VAL A 161 -5.60 -0.60 -4.42
C VAL A 161 -5.91 -1.39 -5.69
N LEU A 162 -6.32 -2.65 -5.56
CA LEU A 162 -6.63 -3.50 -6.71
C LEU A 162 -7.84 -3.00 -7.49
N THR A 163 -8.84 -2.47 -6.79
CA THR A 163 -10.02 -1.87 -7.42
C THR A 163 -9.64 -0.63 -8.22
N GLU A 164 -8.77 0.22 -7.69
CA GLU A 164 -8.31 1.41 -8.39
C GLU A 164 -7.45 1.05 -9.61
N ALA A 165 -6.62 0.02 -9.49
CA ALA A 165 -5.84 -0.48 -10.64
C ALA A 165 -6.76 -0.96 -11.76
N ALA A 166 -7.82 -1.70 -11.43
CA ALA A 166 -8.80 -2.16 -12.40
C ALA A 166 -9.52 -0.98 -13.06
N GLY A 167 -9.86 0.05 -12.30
CA GLY A 167 -10.45 1.27 -12.83
C GLY A 167 -9.55 1.99 -13.82
N LEU A 168 -8.24 2.07 -13.53
CA LEU A 168 -7.26 2.64 -14.44
C LEU A 168 -7.16 1.83 -15.74
N SER A 169 -7.17 0.51 -15.64
CA SER A 169 -7.11 -0.36 -16.81
C SER A 169 -8.30 -0.11 -17.75
N GLY A 170 -9.51 0.07 -17.20
CA GLY A 170 -10.70 0.38 -17.97
C GLY A 170 -10.63 1.72 -18.69
N ARG A 171 -9.97 2.74 -18.08
CA ARG A 171 -9.87 4.08 -18.65
C ARG A 171 -8.76 4.22 -19.69
N THR A 172 -7.69 3.43 -19.57
CA THR A 172 -6.53 3.52 -20.46
C THR A 172 -6.55 2.50 -21.59
N ALA A 173 -7.49 1.56 -21.55
CA ALA A 173 -7.63 0.52 -22.57
C ALA A 173 -8.18 1.02 -23.90
#